data_fcf65bde1dcd79dcb32698a8a68f57db
#
_entry.id   fcf65bde1dcd79dcb32698a8a68f57db
#
_cell.length_a   1.000
_cell.length_b   1.000
_cell.length_c   1.000
_cell.angle_alpha   90.00
_cell.angle_beta   90.00
_cell.angle_gamma   90.00
#
_symmetry.space_group_name_H-M   'P 1'
#
loop_
_entity.id
_entity.type
_entity.pdbx_description
1 polymer ?
#
loop_
_entity_poly.entity_id
_entity_poly.type
_entity_poly.pdbx_seq_one_letter_code
_entity_poly.pdbx_strand_id
1 'polypeptide(L)'
;MYQHILVPVDGSSTSGEGLAEAIRLARLTGGRLRLVHILDELSFALGMDAYAGYTGNWLEVLRANAVTLLEKARAQAQAEGVEADVVLRDGFKAGAVHDQVVTEAIASKADLIVLGTHGRRGLSRLAMGSSAEHILRLAPVPVLLIRAPEVAAKAESERFSLPDGLVANQ
;
A
#
# COMPACT_ATOMS: atom_id res chain seq x y z
N MET A 1 15.19 13.52 -13.89
CA MET A 1 14.90 13.63 -12.45
C MET A 1 13.69 12.78 -12.17
N TYR A 2 13.77 11.84 -11.25
CA TYR A 2 12.76 10.84 -10.91
C TYR A 2 12.32 9.96 -12.08
N GLN A 3 13.26 9.12 -12.53
CA GLN A 3 13.04 8.18 -13.62
C GLN A 3 12.56 6.81 -13.15
N HIS A 4 12.88 6.45 -11.90
CA HIS A 4 12.54 5.16 -11.29
C HIS A 4 11.83 5.41 -9.95
N ILE A 5 10.51 5.43 -9.96
CA ILE A 5 9.69 5.78 -8.80
C ILE A 5 9.16 4.50 -8.16
N LEU A 6 9.54 4.23 -6.90
CA LEU A 6 9.00 3.12 -6.12
C LEU A 6 7.73 3.55 -5.39
N VAL A 7 6.67 2.74 -5.51
CA VAL A 7 5.36 2.99 -4.89
C VAL A 7 4.91 1.75 -4.12
N PRO A 8 4.96 1.75 -2.79
CA PRO A 8 4.30 0.74 -1.98
C PRO A 8 2.78 0.84 -2.09
N VAL A 9 2.13 -0.29 -2.39
CA VAL A 9 0.67 -0.38 -2.60
C VAL A 9 0.10 -1.38 -1.60
N ASP A 10 -0.81 -0.94 -0.71
CA ASP A 10 -1.41 -1.79 0.31
C ASP A 10 -2.95 -1.85 0.24
N GLY A 11 -3.55 -1.13 -0.71
CA GLY A 11 -4.98 -1.09 -0.92
C GLY A 11 -5.72 -0.08 -0.03
N SER A 12 -5.04 0.67 0.84
CA SER A 12 -5.63 1.78 1.58
C SER A 12 -5.92 2.98 0.66
N SER A 13 -6.81 3.88 1.10
CA SER A 13 -7.11 5.12 0.37
C SER A 13 -5.88 5.99 0.19
N THR A 14 -5.06 6.13 1.23
CA THR A 14 -3.80 6.90 1.18
C THR A 14 -2.77 6.30 0.22
N SER A 15 -2.71 4.98 0.13
CA SER A 15 -1.88 4.29 -0.86
C SER A 15 -2.38 4.55 -2.28
N GLY A 16 -3.71 4.61 -2.47
CA GLY A 16 -4.33 4.98 -3.76
C GLY A 16 -3.97 6.41 -4.18
N GLU A 17 -4.02 7.37 -3.25
CA GLU A 17 -3.59 8.75 -3.49
C GLU A 17 -2.09 8.84 -3.79
N GLY A 18 -1.27 8.05 -3.08
CA GLY A 18 0.15 7.92 -3.36
C GLY A 18 0.43 7.43 -4.78
N LEU A 19 -0.31 6.42 -5.24
CA LEU A 19 -0.22 5.91 -6.60
C LEU A 19 -0.61 6.97 -7.62
N ALA A 20 -1.72 7.68 -7.39
CA ALA A 20 -2.19 8.74 -8.30
C ALA A 20 -1.15 9.86 -8.45
N GLU A 21 -0.50 10.27 -7.35
CA GLU A 21 0.56 11.28 -7.40
C GLU A 21 1.81 10.78 -8.10
N ALA A 22 2.21 9.53 -7.86
CA ALA A 22 3.35 8.91 -8.53
C ALA A 22 3.13 8.81 -10.05
N ILE A 23 1.90 8.51 -10.49
CA ILE A 23 1.53 8.52 -11.92
C ILE A 23 1.68 9.92 -12.50
N ARG A 24 1.17 10.97 -11.82
CA ARG A 24 1.32 12.37 -12.26
C ARG A 24 2.79 12.76 -12.41
N LEU A 25 3.61 12.40 -11.43
CA LEU A 25 5.06 12.64 -11.47
C LEU A 25 5.75 11.91 -12.61
N ALA A 26 5.47 10.63 -12.79
CA ALA A 26 6.06 9.83 -13.85
C ALA A 26 5.71 10.39 -15.24
N ARG A 27 4.49 10.86 -15.45
CA ARG A 27 4.09 11.56 -16.69
C ARG A 27 4.90 12.83 -16.94
N LEU A 28 5.14 13.62 -15.90
CA LEU A 28 5.89 14.87 -16.01
C LEU A 28 7.38 14.65 -16.27
N THR A 29 7.94 13.58 -15.70
CA THR A 29 9.37 13.30 -15.78
C THR A 29 9.77 12.36 -16.91
N GLY A 30 8.80 11.69 -17.53
CA GLY A 30 9.03 10.57 -18.44
C GLY A 30 9.59 9.33 -17.72
N GLY A 31 9.34 9.22 -16.42
CA GLY A 31 9.78 8.11 -15.58
C GLY A 31 8.84 6.91 -15.65
N ARG A 32 9.21 5.85 -14.93
CA ARG A 32 8.44 4.60 -14.78
C ARG A 32 8.19 4.29 -13.31
N LEU A 33 7.16 3.48 -13.04
CA LEU A 33 6.81 3.07 -11.69
C LEU A 33 7.27 1.64 -11.40
N ARG A 34 7.70 1.43 -10.15
CA ARG A 34 7.87 0.12 -9.54
C ARG A 34 6.85 0.00 -8.42
N LEU A 35 5.81 -0.82 -8.61
CA LEU A 35 4.74 -1.02 -7.65
C LEU A 35 5.07 -2.23 -6.79
N VAL A 36 5.13 -2.07 -5.48
CA VAL A 36 5.45 -3.16 -4.55
C VAL A 36 4.32 -3.36 -3.54
N HIS A 37 3.89 -4.61 -3.40
CA HIS A 37 3.04 -5.04 -2.30
C HIS A 37 3.79 -6.04 -1.42
N ILE A 38 3.66 -5.93 -0.11
CA ILE A 38 4.32 -6.80 0.85
C ILE A 38 3.24 -7.53 1.65
N LEU A 39 3.25 -8.86 1.56
CA LEU A 39 2.41 -9.71 2.39
C LEU A 39 2.97 -9.71 3.81
N ASP A 40 2.28 -9.11 4.73
CA ASP A 40 2.68 -8.98 6.13
C ASP A 40 1.72 -9.73 7.08
N GLU A 41 2.07 -9.76 8.37
CA GLU A 41 1.25 -10.38 9.41
C GLU A 41 -0.15 -9.78 9.52
N LEU A 42 -0.31 -8.48 9.21
CA LEU A 42 -1.62 -7.84 9.20
C LEU A 42 -2.47 -8.32 8.03
N SER A 43 -1.86 -8.46 6.85
CA SER A 43 -2.53 -9.06 5.68
C SER A 43 -2.98 -10.48 6.01
N PHE A 44 -2.16 -11.22 6.74
CA PHE A 44 -2.48 -12.54 7.28
C PHE A 44 -3.67 -12.50 8.25
N ALA A 45 -3.61 -11.67 9.30
CA ALA A 45 -4.64 -11.57 10.32
C ALA A 45 -6.00 -11.17 9.74
N LEU A 46 -6.01 -10.15 8.87
CA LEU A 46 -7.24 -9.72 8.17
C LEU A 46 -7.81 -10.80 7.25
N GLY A 47 -6.92 -11.59 6.63
CA GLY A 47 -7.33 -12.76 5.84
C GLY A 47 -7.95 -13.84 6.71
N MET A 48 -7.37 -14.14 7.88
CA MET A 48 -7.90 -15.14 8.81
C MET A 48 -9.32 -14.78 9.30
N ASP A 49 -9.56 -13.51 9.66
CA ASP A 49 -10.89 -13.06 10.08
C ASP A 49 -11.92 -13.13 8.94
N ALA A 50 -11.53 -12.75 7.73
CA ALA A 50 -12.42 -12.79 6.56
C ALA A 50 -12.73 -14.22 6.09
N TYR A 51 -11.85 -15.18 6.37
CA TYR A 51 -11.97 -16.58 5.96
C TYR A 51 -12.11 -17.54 7.13
N ALA A 52 -12.56 -17.06 8.29
CA ALA A 52 -12.87 -17.90 9.46
C ALA A 52 -13.86 -18.99 9.05
N GLY A 53 -13.43 -20.26 9.11
CA GLY A 53 -14.20 -21.42 8.64
C GLY A 53 -13.84 -21.94 7.24
N TYR A 54 -12.94 -21.25 6.50
CA TYR A 54 -12.44 -21.76 5.23
C TYR A 54 -11.33 -22.80 5.45
N THR A 55 -11.57 -24.03 4.96
CA THR A 55 -10.62 -25.15 5.12
C THR A 55 -9.56 -25.24 4.03
N GLY A 56 -9.54 -24.30 3.08
CA GLY A 56 -8.63 -24.28 1.94
C GLY A 56 -7.29 -23.60 2.24
N ASN A 57 -6.47 -23.46 1.19
CA ASN A 57 -5.16 -22.80 1.29
C ASN A 57 -5.32 -21.26 1.29
N TRP A 58 -5.61 -20.70 2.45
CA TRP A 58 -5.81 -19.24 2.66
C TRP A 58 -4.61 -18.39 2.21
N LEU A 59 -3.38 -18.92 2.26
CA LEU A 59 -2.19 -18.21 1.79
C LEU A 59 -2.22 -17.97 0.28
N GLU A 60 -2.74 -18.92 -0.48
CA GLU A 60 -2.98 -18.76 -1.92
C GLU A 60 -4.01 -17.68 -2.20
N VAL A 61 -5.08 -17.62 -1.41
CA VAL A 61 -6.09 -16.56 -1.54
C VAL A 61 -5.50 -15.19 -1.25
N LEU A 62 -4.69 -15.05 -0.20
CA LEU A 62 -4.00 -13.78 0.10
C LEU A 62 -3.07 -13.37 -1.03
N ARG A 63 -2.31 -14.30 -1.58
CA ARG A 63 -1.43 -14.03 -2.73
C ARG A 63 -2.22 -13.63 -3.97
N ALA A 64 -3.31 -14.32 -4.27
CA ALA A 64 -4.18 -13.98 -5.39
C ALA A 64 -4.78 -12.58 -5.25
N ASN A 65 -5.23 -12.21 -4.06
CA ASN A 65 -5.74 -10.87 -3.76
C ASN A 65 -4.65 -9.79 -3.91
N ALA A 66 -3.43 -10.08 -3.46
CA ALA A 66 -2.30 -9.18 -3.59
C ALA A 66 -1.88 -8.98 -5.06
N VAL A 67 -1.88 -10.05 -5.85
CA VAL A 67 -1.64 -9.98 -7.30
C VAL A 67 -2.72 -9.14 -7.97
N THR A 68 -3.99 -9.38 -7.65
CA THR A 68 -5.12 -8.59 -8.19
C THR A 68 -4.98 -7.10 -7.85
N LEU A 69 -4.58 -6.77 -6.63
CA LEU A 69 -4.32 -5.39 -6.21
C LEU A 69 -3.22 -4.74 -7.04
N LEU A 70 -2.09 -5.44 -7.21
CA LEU A 70 -0.96 -4.94 -8.00
C LEU A 70 -1.31 -4.77 -9.47
N GLU A 71 -2.02 -5.73 -10.07
CA GLU A 71 -2.45 -5.65 -11.46
C GLU A 71 -3.44 -4.50 -11.70
N LYS A 72 -4.35 -4.25 -10.75
CA LYS A 72 -5.23 -3.09 -10.79
C LYS A 72 -4.44 -1.77 -10.74
N ALA A 73 -3.45 -1.68 -9.86
CA ALA A 73 -2.59 -0.51 -9.76
C ALA A 73 -1.75 -0.30 -11.04
N ARG A 74 -1.23 -1.39 -11.63
CA ARG A 74 -0.52 -1.35 -12.91
C ARG A 74 -1.43 -0.86 -14.04
N ALA A 75 -2.63 -1.41 -14.14
CA ALA A 75 -3.60 -1.00 -15.17
C ALA A 75 -3.97 0.48 -15.04
N GLN A 76 -4.07 1.01 -13.82
CA GLN A 76 -4.29 2.45 -13.60
C GLN A 76 -3.13 3.29 -14.15
N ALA A 77 -1.88 2.90 -13.91
CA ALA A 77 -0.72 3.60 -14.45
C ALA A 77 -0.67 3.54 -15.99
N GLN A 78 -0.92 2.36 -16.55
CA GLN A 78 -0.93 2.15 -18.00
C GLN A 78 -2.03 2.93 -18.71
N ALA A 79 -3.21 3.07 -18.10
CA ALA A 79 -4.31 3.89 -18.63
C ALA A 79 -3.94 5.37 -18.75
N GLU A 80 -2.99 5.84 -17.94
CA GLU A 80 -2.42 7.19 -17.98
C GLU A 80 -1.12 7.28 -18.80
N GLY A 81 -0.77 6.21 -19.53
CA GLY A 81 0.42 6.15 -20.39
C GLY A 81 1.75 6.00 -19.63
N VAL A 82 1.71 5.54 -18.38
CA VAL A 82 2.90 5.33 -17.55
C VAL A 82 3.27 3.85 -17.51
N GLU A 83 4.54 3.55 -17.80
CA GLU A 83 5.10 2.21 -17.64
C GLU A 83 5.19 1.84 -16.15
N ALA A 84 4.70 0.64 -15.79
CA ALA A 84 4.72 0.17 -14.42
C ALA A 84 5.02 -1.32 -14.32
N ASP A 85 6.02 -1.65 -13.50
CA ASP A 85 6.35 -3.01 -13.08
C ASP A 85 5.73 -3.31 -11.72
N VAL A 86 5.39 -4.58 -11.48
CA VAL A 86 4.80 -5.03 -10.21
C VAL A 86 5.69 -6.05 -9.51
N VAL A 87 5.76 -5.96 -8.19
CA VAL A 87 6.47 -6.92 -7.33
C VAL A 87 5.64 -7.25 -6.10
N LEU A 88 5.44 -8.55 -5.87
CA LEU A 88 4.91 -9.09 -4.63
C LEU A 88 6.07 -9.61 -3.78
N ARG A 89 6.21 -9.09 -2.55
CA ARG A 89 7.20 -9.53 -1.57
C ARG A 89 6.53 -10.35 -0.47
N ASP A 90 7.21 -11.43 -0.07
CA ASP A 90 6.77 -12.27 1.05
C ASP A 90 7.37 -11.74 2.35
N GLY A 91 6.55 -11.02 3.14
CA GLY A 91 6.93 -10.39 4.39
C GLY A 91 7.19 -11.36 5.54
N PHE A 92 6.65 -12.57 5.47
CA PHE A 92 6.85 -13.57 6.52
C PHE A 92 8.29 -14.05 6.65
N LYS A 93 9.07 -13.95 5.58
CA LYS A 93 10.45 -14.47 5.52
C LYS A 93 11.53 -13.41 5.56
N ALA A 94 11.19 -12.15 5.28
CA ALA A 94 12.17 -11.14 4.93
C ALA A 94 12.19 -9.91 5.85
N GLY A 95 11.60 -9.97 7.04
CA GLY A 95 11.59 -8.86 8.00
C GLY A 95 10.41 -7.90 7.87
N ALA A 96 10.50 -6.75 8.53
CA ALA A 96 9.41 -5.79 8.58
C ALA A 96 9.08 -5.17 7.21
N VAL A 97 7.85 -4.72 7.03
CA VAL A 97 7.37 -4.09 5.78
C VAL A 97 8.29 -2.96 5.31
N HIS A 98 8.70 -2.09 6.23
CA HIS A 98 9.56 -0.95 5.91
C HIS A 98 10.95 -1.37 5.42
N ASP A 99 11.55 -2.42 5.98
CA ASP A 99 12.86 -2.94 5.55
C ASP A 99 12.78 -3.48 4.12
N GLN A 100 11.68 -4.12 3.77
CA GLN A 100 11.48 -4.66 2.43
C GLN A 100 11.24 -3.57 1.39
N VAL A 101 10.55 -2.47 1.76
CA VAL A 101 10.42 -1.30 0.88
C VAL A 101 11.79 -0.68 0.61
N VAL A 102 12.62 -0.50 1.64
CA VAL A 102 13.99 0.03 1.50
C VAL A 102 14.85 -0.91 0.66
N THR A 103 14.77 -2.21 0.90
CA THR A 103 15.48 -3.23 0.11
C THR A 103 15.07 -3.19 -1.37
N GLU A 104 13.76 -3.04 -1.64
CA GLU A 104 13.26 -2.93 -3.01
C GLU A 104 13.71 -1.62 -3.67
N ALA A 105 13.77 -0.52 -2.93
CA ALA A 105 14.28 0.76 -3.46
C ALA A 105 15.74 0.63 -3.94
N ILE A 106 16.57 -0.06 -3.17
CA ILE A 106 17.97 -0.33 -3.54
C ILE A 106 18.05 -1.26 -4.75
N ALA A 107 17.31 -2.38 -4.71
CA ALA A 107 17.35 -3.41 -5.75
C ALA A 107 16.84 -2.91 -7.10
N SER A 108 15.80 -2.07 -7.11
CA SER A 108 15.22 -1.48 -8.33
C SER A 108 15.95 -0.22 -8.79
N LYS A 109 16.95 0.25 -8.03
CA LYS A 109 17.64 1.54 -8.27
C LYS A 109 16.63 2.70 -8.35
N ALA A 110 15.64 2.68 -7.46
CA ALA A 110 14.69 3.78 -7.35
C ALA A 110 15.41 5.08 -7.02
N ASP A 111 14.94 6.18 -7.58
CA ASP A 111 15.45 7.53 -7.32
C ASP A 111 14.42 8.41 -6.56
N LEU A 112 13.24 7.84 -6.30
CA LEU A 112 12.19 8.40 -5.45
C LEU A 112 11.33 7.27 -4.87
N ILE A 113 10.90 7.42 -3.62
CA ILE A 113 9.82 6.63 -3.03
C ILE A 113 8.60 7.53 -2.83
N VAL A 114 7.42 7.11 -3.31
CA VAL A 114 6.15 7.81 -3.08
C VAL A 114 5.25 6.91 -2.27
N LEU A 115 4.80 7.37 -1.10
CA LEU A 115 3.94 6.56 -0.22
C LEU A 115 2.91 7.40 0.52
N GLY A 116 1.81 6.75 0.93
CA GLY A 116 0.81 7.35 1.80
C GLY A 116 1.34 7.54 3.23
N THR A 117 0.94 8.61 3.89
CA THR A 117 1.30 8.87 5.30
C THR A 117 0.71 7.84 6.27
N HIS A 118 -0.36 7.12 5.87
CA HIS A 118 -1.03 6.08 6.64
C HIS A 118 -1.26 4.88 5.74
N GLY A 119 -1.14 3.68 6.30
CA GLY A 119 -1.55 2.44 5.67
C GLY A 119 -2.87 1.95 6.28
N ARG A 120 -3.15 0.65 6.14
CA ARG A 120 -4.37 -0.02 6.63
C ARG A 120 -4.68 0.18 8.13
N ARG A 121 -3.68 0.54 8.96
CA ARG A 121 -3.82 0.75 10.42
C ARG A 121 -4.13 2.19 10.81
N GLY A 122 -4.26 3.11 9.87
CA GLY A 122 -4.35 4.54 10.12
C GLY A 122 -5.65 4.98 10.78
N LEU A 123 -5.74 4.88 12.10
CA LEU A 123 -6.87 5.36 12.91
C LEU A 123 -6.69 6.77 13.47
N SER A 124 -5.52 7.40 13.35
CA SER A 124 -5.24 8.71 13.94
C SER A 124 -4.84 9.73 12.87
N ARG A 125 -5.63 10.80 12.76
CA ARG A 125 -5.46 11.90 11.79
C ARG A 125 -4.19 12.73 11.99
N LEU A 126 -3.50 12.55 13.13
CA LEU A 126 -2.38 13.39 13.56
C LEU A 126 -1.02 12.66 13.55
N ALA A 127 -1.00 11.33 13.44
CA ALA A 127 0.24 10.57 13.52
C ALA A 127 0.56 9.91 12.16
N MET A 128 1.79 10.03 11.72
CA MET A 128 2.33 9.26 10.60
C MET A 128 2.36 7.77 10.96
N GLY A 129 1.99 6.90 10.02
CA GLY A 129 2.06 5.46 10.23
C GLY A 129 3.49 4.99 10.51
N SER A 130 3.66 4.02 11.41
CA SER A 130 4.98 3.52 11.82
C SER A 130 5.85 3.06 10.63
N SER A 131 5.27 2.38 9.65
CA SER A 131 6.01 1.97 8.45
C SER A 131 6.47 3.16 7.62
N ALA A 132 5.63 4.19 7.45
CA ALA A 132 5.99 5.41 6.72
C ALA A 132 7.11 6.18 7.43
N GLU A 133 7.06 6.27 8.77
CA GLU A 133 8.12 6.89 9.58
C GLU A 133 9.46 6.15 9.43
N HIS A 134 9.45 4.82 9.52
CA HIS A 134 10.67 4.02 9.37
C HIS A 134 11.24 4.11 7.96
N ILE A 135 10.39 4.05 6.92
CA ILE A 135 10.83 4.25 5.53
C ILE A 135 11.48 5.61 5.38
N LEU A 136 10.86 6.68 5.89
CA LEU A 136 11.43 8.04 5.81
C LEU A 136 12.83 8.14 6.45
N ARG A 137 13.06 7.42 7.55
CA ARG A 137 14.35 7.40 8.27
C ARG A 137 15.43 6.58 7.56
N LEU A 138 15.04 5.50 6.88
CA LEU A 138 15.98 4.50 6.34
C LEU A 138 16.14 4.59 4.83
N ALA A 139 15.30 5.36 4.14
CA ALA A 139 15.31 5.45 2.69
C ALA A 139 16.64 5.98 2.15
N PRO A 140 17.24 5.31 1.16
CA PRO A 140 18.48 5.75 0.53
C PRO A 140 18.26 6.87 -0.50
N VAL A 141 17.01 7.23 -0.78
CA VAL A 141 16.56 8.19 -1.78
C VAL A 141 15.48 9.11 -1.20
N PRO A 142 15.17 10.25 -1.84
CA PRO A 142 14.06 11.11 -1.42
C PRO A 142 12.75 10.35 -1.25
N VAL A 143 11.94 10.78 -0.29
CA VAL A 143 10.62 10.22 0.01
C VAL A 143 9.57 11.30 -0.11
N LEU A 144 8.56 11.07 -0.94
CA LEU A 144 7.37 11.90 -1.06
C LEU A 144 6.22 11.26 -0.28
N LEU A 145 5.75 11.95 0.75
CA LEU A 145 4.65 11.52 1.59
C LEU A 145 3.33 12.16 1.12
N ILE A 146 2.35 11.33 0.82
CA ILE A 146 1.03 11.77 0.37
C ILE A 146 0.01 11.57 1.49
N ARG A 147 -0.72 12.63 1.80
CA ARG A 147 -1.82 12.61 2.75
C ARG A 147 -3.14 12.49 1.98
N ALA A 148 -3.99 11.53 2.37
CA ALA A 148 -5.33 11.46 1.80
C ALA A 148 -6.14 12.72 2.18
N PRO A 149 -7.00 13.23 1.28
CA PRO A 149 -7.95 14.27 1.59
C PRO A 149 -8.88 13.87 2.74
N GLU A 150 -9.29 14.83 3.56
CA GLU A 150 -10.09 14.60 4.77
C GLU A 150 -11.44 13.89 4.49
N VAL A 151 -11.99 14.08 3.31
CA VAL A 151 -13.26 13.48 2.86
C VAL A 151 -13.13 11.97 2.65
N ALA A 152 -12.01 11.48 2.10
CA ALA A 152 -11.76 10.06 1.88
C ALA A 152 -11.58 9.28 3.20
N ALA A 153 -10.92 9.89 4.18
CA ALA A 153 -10.71 9.32 5.50
C ALA A 153 -12.04 9.14 6.29
N LYS A 154 -13.01 10.02 6.07
CA LYS A 154 -14.33 9.94 6.70
C LYS A 154 -15.19 8.81 6.12
N ALA A 155 -15.15 8.60 4.81
CA ALA A 155 -15.85 7.51 4.14
C ALA A 155 -15.33 6.12 4.54
N GLU A 156 -14.03 6.00 4.85
CA GLU A 156 -13.42 4.74 5.32
C GLU A 156 -13.82 4.44 6.78
N SER A 157 -13.88 5.46 7.66
CA SER A 157 -14.34 5.29 9.04
C SER A 157 -15.82 4.90 9.13
N GLU A 158 -16.65 5.38 8.21
CA GLU A 158 -18.07 5.02 8.14
C GLU A 158 -18.31 3.61 7.60
N ARG A 159 -17.43 3.07 6.78
CA ARG A 159 -17.52 1.67 6.30
C ARG A 159 -17.17 0.64 7.39
N PHE A 160 -16.41 1.04 8.41
CA PHE A 160 -16.07 0.18 9.57
C PHE A 160 -16.95 0.42 10.80
N SER A 161 -17.88 1.38 10.77
CA SER A 161 -18.91 1.48 11.78
C SER A 161 -19.94 0.37 11.54
N LEU A 162 -20.04 -0.55 12.47
CA LEU A 162 -21.15 -1.50 12.48
C LEU A 162 -22.47 -0.70 12.45
N PRO A 163 -23.47 -1.13 11.67
CA PRO A 163 -24.76 -0.48 11.67
C PRO A 163 -25.32 -0.50 13.11
N ASP A 164 -25.71 0.67 13.62
CA ASP A 164 -26.42 0.83 14.88
C ASP A 164 -27.68 -0.04 14.85
N GLY A 165 -27.69 -1.13 15.59
CA GLY A 165 -28.84 -2.03 15.61
C GLY A 165 -28.70 -3.33 16.39
N LEU A 166 -27.53 -3.65 16.94
CA LEU A 166 -27.38 -4.79 17.85
C LEU A 166 -27.41 -4.29 19.31
N VAL A 167 -28.58 -3.86 19.78
CA VAL A 167 -28.85 -3.78 21.21
C VAL A 167 -29.02 -5.21 21.69
N ALA A 168 -28.09 -5.69 22.51
CA ALA A 168 -28.24 -6.94 23.22
C ALA A 168 -29.49 -6.82 24.12
N ASN A 169 -30.54 -7.55 23.76
CA ASN A 169 -31.64 -7.81 24.70
C ASN A 169 -31.14 -8.80 25.74
N GLN A 170 -31.26 -8.36 26.99
CA GLN A 170 -31.10 -9.16 28.20
C GLN A 170 -32.08 -10.34 28.27
#